data_a35493bf620ca5098c88ca586d52c1b3
#
_entry.id   a35493bf620ca5098c88ca586d52c1b3
#
_cell.length_a   1.000
_cell.length_b   1.000
_cell.length_c   1.000
_cell.angle_alpha   90.00
_cell.angle_beta   90.00
_cell.angle_gamma   90.00
#
_symmetry.space_group_name_H-M   'P 1'
#
loop_
_entity.id
_entity.type
_entity.pdbx_description
1 polymer ?
#
loop_
_entity_poly.entity_id
_entity_poly.type
_entity_poly.pdbx_seq_one_letter_code
_entity_poly.pdbx_strand_id
1 'polypeptide(L)' 'MIDLRVNTPFGQATVTEDMGDSVQVELDFPHKDGNREYFLWVFDKSEVDIIIY' A
#
# COMPACT_ATOMS: atom_id res chain seq x y z
N MET A 1 -11.24 -4.85 -0.58
CA MET A 1 -10.52 -3.55 -0.65
C MET A 1 -9.76 -3.33 -1.96
N ILE A 2 -10.03 -4.12 -2.99
CA ILE A 2 -9.31 -4.00 -4.26
C ILE A 2 -9.63 -2.66 -4.94
N ASP A 3 -8.62 -2.02 -5.51
CA ASP A 3 -8.68 -0.72 -6.18
C ASP A 3 -9.01 0.46 -5.27
N LEU A 4 -9.00 0.27 -3.96
CA LEU A 4 -9.15 1.39 -3.03
C LEU A 4 -7.84 2.16 -2.89
N ARG A 5 -7.97 3.47 -2.78
CA ARG A 5 -6.83 4.34 -2.47
C ARG A 5 -6.64 4.39 -0.96
N VAL A 6 -5.39 4.29 -0.53
CA VAL A 6 -5.05 4.29 0.89
C VAL A 6 -3.81 5.15 1.14
N ASN A 7 -3.72 5.66 2.37
CA ASN A 7 -2.47 6.22 2.89
C ASN A 7 -1.73 5.12 3.63
N THR A 8 -0.44 5.01 3.37
CA THR A 8 0.44 4.04 4.04
C THR A 8 1.64 4.76 4.64
N PRO A 9 2.43 4.09 5.48
CA PRO A 9 3.68 4.66 5.98
C PRO A 9 4.66 5.07 4.87
N PHE A 10 4.49 4.51 3.65
CA PHE A 10 5.33 4.84 2.50
C PHE A 10 4.64 5.79 1.51
N GLY A 11 3.54 6.43 1.92
CA GLY A 11 2.80 7.35 1.07
C GLY A 11 1.50 6.75 0.55
N GLN A 12 0.91 7.40 -0.46
CA GLN A 12 -0.34 6.93 -1.02
C GLN A 12 -0.12 5.72 -1.93
N ALA A 13 -1.11 4.84 -1.94
CA ALA A 13 -1.05 3.61 -2.71
C ALA A 13 -2.45 3.15 -3.10
N THR A 14 -2.49 2.17 -4.00
CA THR A 14 -3.73 1.50 -4.41
C THR A 14 -3.67 0.05 -3.97
N VAL A 15 -4.73 -0.42 -3.31
CA VAL A 15 -4.83 -1.83 -2.91
C VAL A 15 -5.00 -2.69 -4.14
N THR A 16 -4.12 -3.67 -4.31
CA THR A 16 -4.16 -4.62 -5.42
C THR A 16 -4.66 -5.99 -5.01
N GLU A 17 -4.54 -6.34 -3.73
CA GLU A 17 -5.00 -7.62 -3.22
C GLU A 17 -5.38 -7.49 -1.75
N ASP A 18 -6.52 -8.09 -1.39
CA ASP A 18 -6.99 -8.15 -0.01
C ASP A 18 -6.71 -9.56 0.52
N MET A 19 -5.84 -9.66 1.53
CA MET A 19 -5.42 -10.94 2.09
C MET A 19 -6.04 -11.21 3.47
N GLY A 20 -7.17 -10.57 3.77
CA GLY A 20 -7.82 -10.71 5.07
C GLY A 20 -7.30 -9.69 6.07
N ASP A 21 -6.34 -10.05 6.89
CA ASP A 21 -5.76 -9.16 7.91
C ASP A 21 -4.76 -8.15 7.32
N SER A 22 -4.31 -8.38 6.10
CA SER A 22 -3.34 -7.55 5.43
C SER A 22 -3.78 -7.25 4.00
N VAL A 23 -3.13 -6.27 3.38
CA VAL A 23 -3.40 -5.89 1.99
C VAL A 23 -2.08 -5.71 1.26
N GLN A 24 -2.07 -6.13 0.00
CA GLN A 24 -0.99 -5.78 -0.91
C GLN A 24 -1.36 -4.50 -1.63
N VAL A 25 -0.42 -3.58 -1.69
CA VAL A 25 -0.64 -2.28 -2.31
C VAL A 25 0.42 -2.01 -3.37
N GLU A 26 0.03 -1.27 -4.40
CA GLU A 26 0.96 -0.68 -5.34
C GLU A 26 1.19 0.77 -4.95
N LEU A 27 2.44 1.09 -4.61
CA LEU A 27 2.82 2.43 -4.18
C LEU A 27 2.82 3.39 -5.36
N ASP A 28 2.34 4.62 -5.16
CA ASP A 28 2.39 5.65 -6.20
C ASP A 28 3.83 6.02 -6.55
N PHE A 29 4.69 6.05 -5.53
CA PHE A 29 6.11 6.28 -5.68
C PHE A 29 6.87 5.12 -5.07
N PRO A 30 7.92 4.62 -5.73
CA PRO A 30 8.63 3.46 -5.21
C PRO A 30 9.28 3.78 -3.86
N HIS A 31 9.22 2.81 -2.95
CA HIS A 31 9.99 2.86 -1.71
C HIS A 31 11.41 2.43 -2.03
N LYS A 32 12.36 3.29 -1.70
CA LYS A 32 13.78 3.01 -1.95
C LYS A 32 14.44 2.50 -0.68
N ASP A 33 15.15 1.39 -0.82
CA ASP A 33 15.95 0.81 0.26
C ASP A 33 17.33 0.46 -0.32
N GLY A 34 18.30 1.36 -0.10
CA GLY A 34 19.61 1.23 -0.71
C GLY A 34 19.52 1.34 -2.23
N ASN A 35 19.93 0.27 -2.93
CA ASN A 35 19.87 0.19 -4.39
C ASN A 35 18.58 -0.44 -4.92
N ARG A 36 17.63 -0.74 -4.05
CA ARG A 36 16.39 -1.43 -4.41
C ARG A 36 15.23 -0.47 -4.41
N GLU A 37 14.29 -0.69 -5.32
CA GLU A 37 13.04 0.04 -5.39
C GLU A 37 11.89 -0.96 -5.31
N TYR A 38 10.92 -0.67 -4.45
CA TYR A 38 9.74 -1.53 -4.23
C TYR A 38 8.50 -0.75 -4.61
N PHE A 39 7.73 -1.28 -5.56
CA PHE A 39 6.43 -0.73 -5.94
C PHE A 39 5.29 -1.44 -5.23
N LEU A 40 5.48 -2.73 -4.90
CA LEU A 40 4.48 -3.54 -4.23
C LEU A 40 4.91 -3.78 -2.80
N TRP A 41 3.98 -3.65 -1.87
CA TRP A 41 4.26 -3.85 -0.46
C TRP A 41 3.03 -4.41 0.23
N VAL A 42 3.24 -5.21 1.27
CA VAL A 42 2.17 -5.76 2.09
C VAL A 42 2.18 -5.06 3.43
N PHE A 43 1.03 -4.50 3.80
CA PHE A 43 0.82 -3.88 5.10
C PHE A 43 -0.32 -4.56 5.84
N ASP A 44 -0.27 -4.57 7.17
CA ASP A 44 -1.45 -4.91 7.95
C ASP A 44 -2.52 -3.84 7.72
N LYS A 45 -3.79 -4.24 7.74
CA LYS A 45 -4.89 -3.29 7.56
C LYS A 45 -4.86 -2.16 8.58
N SER A 46 -4.34 -2.41 9.77
CA SER A 46 -4.19 -1.39 10.81
C SER A 46 -3.15 -0.30 10.46
N GLU A 47 -2.27 -0.57 9.51
CA GLU A 47 -1.22 0.36 9.11
C GLU A 47 -1.62 1.27 7.95
N VAL A 48 -2.76 1.02 7.34
CA VAL A 48 -3.25 1.80 6.20
C VAL A 48 -4.56 2.48 6.53
N ASP A 49 -4.74 3.67 5.96
CA ASP A 49 -5.98 4.44 6.09
C ASP A 49 -6.63 4.58 4.73
N ILE A 50 -7.92 4.26 4.65
CA ILE A 50 -8.68 4.41 3.41
C ILE A 50 -8.88 5.89 3.13
N ILE A 51 -8.54 6.28 1.89
CA ILE A 51 -8.80 7.64 1.42
C ILE A 51 -10.23 7.70 0.93
N ILE A 52 -11.03 8.56 1.56
CA ILE A 52 -12.44 8.76 1.21
C ILE A 52 -12.55 10.10 0.49
N TYR A 53 -13.13 10.06 -0.70
CA TYR A 53 -13.36 11.25 -1.51
C TYR A 53 -14.78 11.77 -1.35
#